data_5c83e71821746cfe76e2e01443f42890
#
_entry.id   5c83e71821746cfe76e2e01443f42890
#
_cell.length_a   1.000
_cell.length_b   1.000
_cell.length_c   1.000
_cell.angle_alpha   90.00
_cell.angle_beta   90.00
_cell.angle_gamma   90.00
#
_symmetry.space_group_name_H-M   'P 1'
#
loop_
_entity.id
_entity.type
_entity.pdbx_description
1 polymer ?
#
loop_
_entity_poly.entity_id
_entity_poly.type
_entity_poly.pdbx_seq_one_letter_code
_entity_poly.pdbx_strand_id
1 'polypeptide(L)'
;TENMTALERGYKNSLLVLAAYENEELLGIVRVVGDGATIILVQDILVYPQKQRQGIGTSLLKAVLERYADVRQIQLVTDNTPKTVAFYQSLGFVELEKLGCCGFMRAR
;
A
#
# COMPACT_ATOMS: atom_id res chain seq x y z
N THR A 1 22.24 -9.62 -5.57
CA THR A 1 23.10 -10.80 -5.64
C THR A 1 22.34 -11.98 -6.23
N GLU A 2 23.07 -12.99 -6.66
CA GLU A 2 22.46 -14.19 -7.21
C GLU A 2 21.60 -14.92 -6.17
N ASN A 3 21.84 -14.69 -4.89
CA ASN A 3 21.10 -15.33 -3.80
C ASN A 3 19.97 -14.47 -3.26
N MET A 4 19.67 -13.36 -3.93
CA MET A 4 18.60 -12.47 -3.50
C MET A 4 17.26 -13.17 -3.62
N THR A 5 16.46 -13.14 -2.58
CA THR A 5 15.14 -13.73 -2.58
C THR A 5 14.21 -12.93 -3.46
N ALA A 6 13.05 -13.53 -3.80
CA ALA A 6 12.04 -12.83 -4.59
C ALA A 6 11.52 -11.59 -3.85
N LEU A 7 11.39 -11.67 -2.53
CA LEU A 7 10.94 -10.53 -1.73
C LEU A 7 11.93 -9.38 -1.79
N GLU A 8 13.22 -9.68 -1.64
CA GLU A 8 14.25 -8.65 -1.73
C GLU A 8 14.26 -7.98 -3.10
N ARG A 9 14.15 -8.77 -4.16
CA ARG A 9 14.10 -8.22 -5.51
C ARG A 9 12.87 -7.34 -5.69
N GLY A 10 11.74 -7.77 -5.14
CA GLY A 10 10.52 -6.98 -5.20
C GLY A 10 10.67 -5.63 -4.55
N TYR A 11 11.24 -5.60 -3.34
CA TYR A 11 11.47 -4.34 -2.66
C TYR A 11 12.45 -3.45 -3.42
N LYS A 12 13.52 -4.03 -3.92
CA LYS A 12 14.52 -3.27 -4.67
C LYS A 12 13.95 -2.65 -5.95
N ASN A 13 13.00 -3.34 -6.57
CA ASN A 13 12.40 -2.89 -7.83
C ASN A 13 11.08 -2.14 -7.63
N SER A 14 10.74 -1.81 -6.40
CA SER A 14 9.53 -1.05 -6.13
C SER A 14 9.69 0.38 -6.61
N LEU A 15 8.55 0.98 -6.98
CA LEU A 15 8.53 2.39 -7.36
C LEU A 15 8.85 3.27 -6.16
N LEU A 16 8.32 2.92 -5.01
CA LEU A 16 8.52 3.68 -3.78
C LEU A 16 8.38 2.77 -2.58
N VAL A 17 9.24 2.97 -1.61
CA VAL A 17 9.09 2.38 -0.28
C VAL A 17 9.24 3.52 0.72
N LEU A 18 8.19 3.76 1.51
CA LEU A 18 8.24 4.75 2.58
C LEU A 18 8.22 4.02 3.91
N ALA A 19 9.01 4.50 4.84
CA ALA A 19 9.08 3.94 6.18
C ALA A 19 8.85 5.03 7.21
N ALA A 20 8.12 4.69 8.25
CA ALA A 20 7.88 5.60 9.37
C ALA A 20 8.78 5.19 10.53
N TYR A 21 9.46 6.15 11.11
CA TYR A 21 10.37 5.92 12.23
C TYR A 21 10.02 6.82 13.39
N GLU A 22 10.31 6.33 14.57
CA GLU A 22 10.33 7.15 15.78
C GLU A 22 11.72 6.95 16.38
N ASN A 23 12.52 8.02 16.40
CA ASN A 23 13.95 7.93 16.70
C ASN A 23 14.57 6.99 15.67
N GLU A 24 15.12 5.86 16.07
CA GLU A 24 15.69 4.91 15.12
C GLU A 24 14.85 3.63 15.01
N GLU A 25 13.66 3.65 15.60
CA GLU A 25 12.79 2.49 15.60
C GLU A 25 11.83 2.54 14.41
N LEU A 26 11.80 1.47 13.63
CA LEU A 26 10.87 1.35 12.52
C LEU A 26 9.46 1.06 13.04
N LEU A 27 8.51 1.90 12.65
CA LEU A 27 7.12 1.77 13.09
C LEU A 27 6.24 1.11 12.03
N GLY A 28 6.50 1.37 10.78
CA GLY A 28 5.71 0.83 9.70
C GLY A 28 6.31 1.14 8.35
N ILE A 29 5.73 0.55 7.30
CA ILE A 29 6.26 0.67 5.95
C ILE A 29 5.11 0.56 4.96
N VAL A 30 5.22 1.28 3.84
CA VAL A 30 4.32 1.12 2.71
C VAL A 30 5.15 0.95 1.45
N ARG A 31 4.73 0.03 0.59
CA ARG A 31 5.43 -0.29 -0.65
C ARG A 31 4.50 -0.12 -1.84
N VAL A 32 4.98 0.55 -2.87
CA VAL A 32 4.20 0.90 -4.05
C VAL A 32 4.92 0.40 -5.30
N VAL A 33 4.17 -0.17 -6.22
CA VAL A 33 4.66 -0.57 -7.54
C VAL A 33 3.78 0.08 -8.61
N GLY A 34 4.29 0.16 -9.84
CA GLY A 34 3.56 0.74 -10.94
C GLY A 34 4.44 1.65 -11.79
N ASP A 35 3.82 2.36 -12.73
CA ASP A 35 4.58 3.26 -13.59
C ASP A 35 4.71 4.68 -13.04
N GLY A 36 3.99 4.98 -11.98
CA GLY A 36 4.06 6.29 -11.34
C GLY A 36 3.35 7.42 -12.09
N ALA A 37 2.69 7.10 -13.20
CA ALA A 37 2.04 8.09 -14.04
C ALA A 37 0.58 7.76 -14.31
N THR A 38 0.31 6.54 -14.77
CA THR A 38 -1.06 6.14 -15.08
C THR A 38 -1.64 5.22 -14.03
N ILE A 39 -0.81 4.45 -13.37
CA ILE A 39 -1.27 3.48 -12.37
C ILE A 39 -0.19 3.22 -11.34
N ILE A 40 -0.61 3.12 -10.10
CA ILE A 40 0.20 2.55 -9.04
C ILE A 40 -0.64 1.56 -8.26
N LEU A 41 0.04 0.57 -7.68
CA LEU A 41 -0.57 -0.41 -6.80
C LEU A 41 0.12 -0.30 -5.45
N VAL A 42 -0.68 -0.09 -4.40
CA VAL A 42 -0.15 -0.15 -3.04
C VAL A 42 -0.08 -1.64 -2.71
N GLN A 43 1.14 -2.17 -2.71
CA GLN A 43 1.34 -3.60 -2.59
C GLN A 43 1.36 -4.07 -1.14
N ASP A 44 2.03 -3.31 -0.30
CA ASP A 44 2.12 -3.64 1.12
C ASP A 44 1.95 -2.39 1.96
N ILE A 45 1.23 -2.53 3.07
CA ILE A 45 1.24 -1.53 4.13
C ILE A 45 1.25 -2.31 5.44
N LEU A 46 2.33 -2.13 6.19
CA LEU A 46 2.57 -2.91 7.41
C LEU A 46 2.91 -1.95 8.54
N VAL A 47 2.27 -2.17 9.68
CA VAL A 47 2.56 -1.41 10.91
C VAL A 47 2.76 -2.45 12.00
N TYR A 48 3.82 -2.31 12.79
CA TYR A 48 4.07 -3.25 13.87
C TYR A 48 2.87 -3.31 14.82
N PRO A 49 2.50 -4.49 15.32
CA PRO A 49 1.28 -4.64 16.12
C PRO A 49 1.21 -3.68 17.31
N GLN A 50 2.32 -3.45 18.01
CA GLN A 50 2.35 -2.57 19.16
C GLN A 50 2.26 -1.09 18.78
N LYS A 51 2.36 -0.79 17.49
CA LYS A 51 2.29 0.59 16.98
C LYS A 51 1.01 0.85 16.19
N GLN A 52 0.12 -0.12 16.09
CA GLN A 52 -1.14 0.07 15.39
C GLN A 52 -2.06 0.99 16.19
N ARG A 53 -3.04 1.58 15.50
CA ARG A 53 -4.02 2.50 16.07
C ARG A 53 -3.42 3.84 16.52
N GLN A 54 -2.23 4.17 16.01
CA GLN A 54 -1.61 5.46 16.30
C GLN A 54 -1.58 6.35 15.05
N GLY A 55 -2.31 5.95 14.01
CA GLY A 55 -2.38 6.75 12.79
C GLY A 55 -1.19 6.58 11.84
N ILE A 56 -0.31 5.62 12.11
CA ILE A 56 0.89 5.43 11.28
C ILE A 56 0.51 4.96 9.89
N GLY A 57 -0.39 3.97 9.78
CA GLY A 57 -0.85 3.49 8.48
C GLY A 57 -1.53 4.59 7.68
N THR A 58 -2.35 5.40 8.35
CA THR A 58 -3.01 6.53 7.73
C THR A 58 -1.99 7.53 7.20
N SER A 59 -0.97 7.86 8.00
CA SER A 59 0.06 8.80 7.60
C SER A 59 0.86 8.30 6.40
N LEU A 60 1.22 7.03 6.41
CA LEU A 60 1.96 6.43 5.31
C LEU A 60 1.14 6.46 4.02
N LEU A 61 -0.12 6.08 4.11
CA LEU A 61 -0.97 6.04 2.91
C LEU A 61 -1.28 7.43 2.40
N LYS A 62 -1.51 8.40 3.30
CA LYS A 62 -1.70 9.79 2.88
C LYS A 62 -0.47 10.33 2.17
N ALA A 63 0.72 9.98 2.62
CA ALA A 63 1.96 10.40 1.96
C ALA A 63 2.03 9.86 0.54
N VAL A 64 1.60 8.62 0.34
CA VAL A 64 1.53 8.02 -1.00
C VAL A 64 0.53 8.77 -1.87
N LEU A 65 -0.66 9.03 -1.33
CA LEU A 65 -1.71 9.72 -2.08
C LEU A 65 -1.30 11.13 -2.47
N GLU A 66 -0.58 11.83 -1.61
CA GLU A 66 -0.08 13.17 -1.92
C GLU A 66 1.01 13.12 -3.00
N ARG A 67 1.93 12.18 -2.86
CA ARG A 67 3.04 12.06 -3.81
C ARG A 67 2.55 11.71 -5.21
N TYR A 68 1.50 10.91 -5.31
CA TYR A 68 0.97 10.46 -6.59
C TYR A 68 -0.40 11.04 -6.88
N ALA A 69 -0.62 12.29 -6.46
CA ALA A 69 -1.92 12.93 -6.63
C ALA A 69 -2.37 12.99 -8.09
N ASP A 70 -1.43 13.02 -9.03
CA ASP A 70 -1.74 13.11 -10.45
C ASP A 70 -1.84 11.76 -11.16
N VAL A 71 -1.61 10.68 -10.43
CA VAL A 71 -1.69 9.34 -11.01
C VAL A 71 -3.14 8.97 -11.24
N ARG A 72 -3.42 8.48 -12.43
CA ARG A 72 -4.79 8.22 -12.87
C ARG A 72 -5.49 7.15 -12.05
N GLN A 73 -4.79 6.05 -11.72
CA GLN A 73 -5.39 4.96 -10.96
C GLN A 73 -4.49 4.57 -9.80
N ILE A 74 -5.04 4.57 -8.61
CA ILE A 74 -4.35 4.10 -7.42
C ILE A 74 -5.18 2.95 -6.89
N GLN A 75 -4.62 1.74 -6.94
CA GLN A 75 -5.33 0.51 -6.59
C GLN A 75 -4.63 -0.23 -5.47
N LEU A 76 -5.37 -1.10 -4.81
CA LEU A 76 -4.82 -2.03 -3.84
C LEU A 76 -5.74 -3.24 -3.71
N VAL A 77 -5.19 -4.33 -3.19
CA VAL A 77 -5.95 -5.53 -2.86
C VAL A 77 -5.68 -5.82 -1.40
N THR A 78 -6.73 -6.12 -0.66
CA THR A 78 -6.61 -6.36 0.78
C THR A 78 -7.61 -7.44 1.19
N ASP A 79 -7.53 -7.88 2.45
CA ASP A 79 -8.51 -8.83 2.95
C ASP A 79 -9.88 -8.14 3.06
N ASN A 80 -10.94 -8.95 3.01
CA ASN A 80 -12.30 -8.43 2.97
C ASN A 80 -12.95 -8.51 4.36
N THR A 81 -12.33 -7.82 5.31
CA THR A 81 -12.90 -7.71 6.66
C THR A 81 -13.49 -6.32 6.84
N PRO A 82 -14.56 -6.18 7.65
CA PRO A 82 -15.19 -4.87 7.84
C PRO A 82 -14.22 -3.81 8.32
N LYS A 83 -13.30 -4.17 9.19
CA LYS A 83 -12.34 -3.23 9.76
C LYS A 83 -11.38 -2.71 8.68
N THR A 84 -10.85 -3.60 7.86
CA THR A 84 -9.91 -3.23 6.81
C THR A 84 -10.60 -2.41 5.71
N VAL A 85 -11.79 -2.83 5.32
CA VAL A 85 -12.57 -2.11 4.31
C VAL A 85 -12.86 -0.69 4.80
N ALA A 86 -13.29 -0.54 6.07
CA ALA A 86 -13.58 0.77 6.64
C ALA A 86 -12.33 1.66 6.65
N PHE A 87 -11.17 1.08 6.93
CA PHE A 87 -9.93 1.84 6.93
C PHE A 87 -9.67 2.48 5.56
N TYR A 88 -9.74 1.69 4.50
CA TYR A 88 -9.48 2.23 3.17
C TYR A 88 -10.57 3.18 2.70
N GLN A 89 -11.83 2.90 3.05
CA GLN A 89 -12.92 3.82 2.73
C GLN A 89 -12.72 5.18 3.39
N SER A 90 -12.19 5.21 4.60
CA SER A 90 -11.93 6.46 5.32
C SER A 90 -10.89 7.33 4.60
N LEU A 91 -10.09 6.74 3.73
CA LEU A 91 -9.07 7.44 2.96
C LEU A 91 -9.50 7.70 1.52
N GLY A 92 -10.76 7.50 1.22
CA GLY A 92 -11.31 7.83 -0.08
C GLY A 92 -11.29 6.71 -1.10
N PHE A 93 -10.87 5.50 -0.69
CA PHE A 93 -10.92 4.35 -1.60
C PHE A 93 -12.33 3.81 -1.69
N VAL A 94 -12.67 3.28 -2.85
CA VAL A 94 -13.98 2.72 -3.13
C VAL A 94 -13.78 1.31 -3.68
N GLU A 95 -14.60 0.37 -3.22
CA GLU A 95 -14.53 -0.99 -3.75
C GLU A 95 -14.82 -1.00 -5.24
N LEU A 96 -14.08 -1.82 -5.98
CA LEU A 96 -14.19 -1.87 -7.44
C LEU A 96 -15.60 -2.16 -7.91
N GLU A 97 -16.33 -2.96 -7.18
CA GLU A 97 -17.72 -3.29 -7.48
C GLU A 97 -18.58 -2.03 -7.65
N LYS A 98 -18.36 -1.03 -6.79
CA LYS A 98 -19.12 0.21 -6.82
C LYS A 98 -18.77 1.10 -8.00
N LEU A 99 -17.65 0.82 -8.65
CA LEU A 99 -17.21 1.52 -9.85
C LEU A 99 -17.56 0.73 -11.12
N GLY A 100 -18.33 -0.34 -10.98
CA GLY A 100 -18.69 -1.19 -12.12
C GLY A 100 -17.58 -2.13 -12.56
N CYS A 101 -16.61 -2.37 -11.70
CA CYS A 101 -15.43 -3.19 -12.01
C CYS A 101 -15.30 -4.35 -11.03
N CYS A 102 -14.48 -5.32 -11.37
CA CYS A 102 -14.06 -6.32 -10.40
C CYS A 102 -12.61 -6.70 -10.70
N GLY A 103 -11.96 -7.27 -9.71
CA GLY A 103 -10.58 -7.66 -9.85
C GLY A 103 -10.44 -9.16 -10.02
N PHE A 104 -9.39 -9.58 -10.70
CA PHE A 104 -9.07 -10.99 -10.86
C PHE A 104 -7.63 -11.22 -10.49
N MET A 105 -7.36 -12.36 -9.89
CA MET A 105 -6.02 -12.79 -9.56
C MET A 105 -5.84 -14.22 -10.02
N ARG A 106 -4.71 -14.51 -10.69
CA ARG A 106 -4.46 -15.89 -11.09
C ARG A 106 -4.17 -16.71 -9.85
N ALA A 107 -5.03 -17.69 -9.58
CA ALA A 107 -4.85 -18.59 -8.44
C ALA A 107 -3.78 -19.64 -8.76
N ARG A 108 -3.04 -20.04 -7.74
CA ARG A 108 -1.97 -21.01 -7.89
C ARG A 108 -2.16 -22.20 -6.99
#